data_938fbb977638f623a84c2c1a6eced4a0
#
_entry.id   938fbb977638f623a84c2c1a6eced4a0
#
_cell.length_a   1.000
_cell.length_b   1.000
_cell.length_c   1.000
_cell.angle_alpha   90.00
_cell.angle_beta   90.00
_cell.angle_gamma   90.00
#
_symmetry.space_group_name_H-M   'P 1'
#
loop_
_entity.id
_entity.type
_entity.pdbx_description
1 polymer ?
#
loop_
_entity_poly.entity_id
_entity_poly.type
_entity_poly.pdbx_seq_one_letter_code
_entity_poly.pdbx_strand_id
1 'polypeptide(L)'
;MVNAFFSKIYFPLVVLLFVYVLIAVRRIGSIRIKPWKVMLGGAVAVLITGQISPMEAVRAVNYDVIVFLFGMFIVGEAFGASGYMNHFSFRFFSKAKTYDQLLLYIIFSMGLLSPFFINDTMVIVATPMLIILGRKLDLSPKPLLLAMAFAVTTGSVFSPIGNPQNLLVALNGGIQNPFVTFFRYLTIPTLLNLFAVYVFIKAIYRKKGVNLRMESVSEEIKDAHLAKLS
;
A
#
# COMPACT_ATOMS: atom_id res chain seq x y z
N MET A 1 -21.93 39.57 2.10
CA MET A 1 -21.73 38.44 3.03
C MET A 1 -21.84 37.08 2.35
N VAL A 2 -22.87 36.83 1.54
CA VAL A 2 -23.11 35.58 0.81
C VAL A 2 -21.94 35.21 -0.13
N ASN A 3 -21.45 36.14 -0.95
CA ASN A 3 -20.34 35.91 -1.89
C ASN A 3 -19.01 35.53 -1.19
N ALA A 4 -18.72 36.09 -0.01
CA ALA A 4 -17.51 35.76 0.75
C ALA A 4 -17.60 34.36 1.41
N PHE A 5 -18.81 33.94 1.80
CA PHE A 5 -19.05 32.59 2.34
C PHE A 5 -18.92 31.54 1.24
N PHE A 6 -19.49 31.79 0.06
CA PHE A 6 -19.35 30.92 -1.09
C PHE A 6 -17.87 30.79 -1.55
N SER A 7 -17.13 31.88 -1.59
CA SER A 7 -15.71 31.90 -1.95
C SER A 7 -14.87 31.04 -0.99
N LYS A 8 -15.13 31.10 0.32
CA LYS A 8 -14.40 30.32 1.32
C LYS A 8 -14.62 28.79 1.22
N ILE A 9 -15.75 28.34 0.71
CA ILE A 9 -16.05 26.91 0.57
C ILE A 9 -15.64 26.40 -0.81
N TYR A 10 -15.98 27.12 -1.87
CA TYR A 10 -15.77 26.64 -3.23
C TYR A 10 -14.31 26.70 -3.70
N PHE A 11 -13.56 27.72 -3.28
CA PHE A 11 -12.17 27.85 -3.72
C PHE A 11 -11.28 26.69 -3.26
N PRO A 12 -11.26 26.31 -1.96
CA PRO A 12 -10.50 25.13 -1.50
C PRO A 12 -10.93 23.84 -2.19
N LEU A 13 -12.24 23.67 -2.47
CA LEU A 13 -12.73 22.49 -3.20
C LEU A 13 -12.25 22.45 -4.64
N VAL A 14 -12.23 23.58 -5.34
CA VAL A 14 -11.70 23.67 -6.70
C VAL A 14 -10.20 23.35 -6.71
N VAL A 15 -9.44 23.92 -5.76
CA VAL A 15 -8.00 23.60 -5.61
C VAL A 15 -7.79 22.12 -5.33
N LEU A 16 -8.60 21.51 -4.46
CA LEU A 16 -8.51 20.09 -4.13
C LEU A 16 -8.81 19.22 -5.36
N LEU A 17 -9.86 19.51 -6.11
CA LEU A 17 -10.19 18.81 -7.34
C LEU A 17 -9.07 18.93 -8.38
N PHE A 18 -8.49 20.12 -8.53
CA PHE A 18 -7.38 20.36 -9.43
C PHE A 18 -6.14 19.55 -9.01
N VAL A 19 -5.82 19.51 -7.72
CA VAL A 19 -4.75 18.67 -7.15
C VAL A 19 -4.98 17.20 -7.46
N TYR A 20 -6.20 16.67 -7.28
CA TYR A 20 -6.53 15.28 -7.61
C TYR A 20 -6.36 14.97 -9.10
N VAL A 21 -6.83 15.85 -9.97
CA VAL A 21 -6.66 15.69 -11.43
C VAL A 21 -5.18 15.66 -11.81
N LEU A 22 -4.37 16.58 -11.27
CA LEU A 22 -2.93 16.61 -11.55
C LEU A 22 -2.18 15.38 -11.03
N ILE A 23 -2.57 14.87 -9.84
CA ILE A 23 -2.01 13.63 -9.29
C ILE A 23 -2.39 12.42 -10.17
N ALA A 24 -3.62 12.37 -10.68
CA ALA A 24 -4.09 11.29 -11.55
C ALA A 24 -3.39 11.29 -12.91
N VAL A 25 -3.17 12.46 -13.49
CA VAL A 25 -2.53 12.61 -14.81
C VAL A 25 -1.04 12.24 -14.78
N ARG A 26 -0.34 12.46 -13.67
CA ARG A 26 1.09 12.13 -13.42
C ARG A 26 2.10 12.64 -14.44
N ARG A 27 1.69 13.00 -15.65
CA ARG A 27 2.57 13.45 -16.73
C ARG A 27 1.85 14.43 -17.65
N ILE A 28 2.45 15.61 -17.84
CA ILE A 28 1.97 16.58 -18.82
C ILE A 28 3.11 16.81 -19.81
N GLY A 29 2.94 16.33 -21.05
CA GLY A 29 4.00 16.35 -22.07
C GLY A 29 5.25 15.58 -21.61
N SER A 30 6.39 16.22 -21.56
CA SER A 30 7.67 15.67 -21.11
C SER A 30 7.87 15.73 -19.59
N ILE A 31 7.05 16.50 -18.86
CA ILE A 31 7.24 16.78 -17.43
C ILE A 31 6.54 15.70 -16.58
N ARG A 32 7.32 15.04 -15.72
CA ARG A 32 6.77 14.14 -14.69
C ARG A 32 6.36 14.96 -13.47
N ILE A 33 5.07 14.91 -13.15
CA ILE A 33 4.51 15.60 -12.00
C ILE A 33 4.64 14.70 -10.77
N LYS A 34 5.39 15.17 -9.78
CA LYS A 34 5.52 14.45 -8.50
C LYS A 34 4.32 14.82 -7.61
N PRO A 35 3.53 13.85 -7.08
CA PRO A 35 2.33 14.11 -6.29
C PRO A 35 2.54 15.11 -5.16
N TRP A 36 3.64 14.99 -4.41
CA TRP A 36 3.93 15.88 -3.29
C TRP A 36 4.10 17.35 -3.70
N LYS A 37 4.64 17.63 -4.91
CA LYS A 37 4.77 19.01 -5.43
C LYS A 37 3.41 19.63 -5.73
N VAL A 38 2.51 18.83 -6.27
CA VAL A 38 1.14 19.25 -6.57
C VAL A 38 0.38 19.56 -5.27
N MET A 39 0.48 18.65 -4.29
CA MET A 39 -0.14 18.82 -2.97
C MET A 39 0.41 20.05 -2.26
N LEU A 40 1.73 20.26 -2.27
CA LEU A 40 2.36 21.44 -1.71
C LEU A 40 1.89 22.74 -2.42
N GLY A 41 1.82 22.72 -3.76
CA GLY A 41 1.31 23.83 -4.55
C GLY A 41 -0.14 24.19 -4.19
N GLY A 42 -1.00 23.18 -4.03
CA GLY A 42 -2.37 23.37 -3.57
C GLY A 42 -2.46 23.96 -2.17
N ALA A 43 -1.66 23.46 -1.22
CA ALA A 43 -1.59 23.98 0.14
C ALA A 43 -1.12 25.45 0.17
N VAL A 44 -0.08 25.77 -0.59
CA VAL A 44 0.43 27.15 -0.73
C VAL A 44 -0.62 28.08 -1.35
N ALA A 45 -1.34 27.62 -2.38
CA ALA A 45 -2.40 28.41 -3.00
C ALA A 45 -3.52 28.76 -2.01
N VAL A 46 -3.95 27.80 -1.18
CA VAL A 46 -4.99 28.02 -0.15
C VAL A 46 -4.50 28.98 0.95
N LEU A 47 -3.21 28.90 1.33
CA LEU A 47 -2.59 29.81 2.30
C LEU A 47 -2.48 31.25 1.75
N ILE A 48 -1.94 31.44 0.54
CA ILE A 48 -1.74 32.77 -0.07
C ILE A 48 -3.07 33.48 -0.34
N THR A 49 -4.10 32.71 -0.70
CA THR A 49 -5.45 33.28 -0.89
C THR A 49 -6.20 33.57 0.41
N GLY A 50 -5.57 33.32 1.57
CA GLY A 50 -6.15 33.62 2.88
C GLY A 50 -7.37 32.77 3.25
N GLN A 51 -7.53 31.60 2.62
CA GLN A 51 -8.63 30.68 2.93
C GLN A 51 -8.47 30.03 4.32
N ILE A 52 -7.23 29.79 4.71
CA ILE A 52 -6.83 29.33 6.05
C ILE A 52 -5.67 30.18 6.54
N SER A 53 -5.59 30.38 7.85
CA SER A 53 -4.44 31.02 8.48
C SER A 53 -3.26 30.05 8.58
N PRO A 54 -2.00 30.55 8.66
CA PRO A 54 -0.84 29.67 8.87
C PRO A 54 -0.96 28.80 10.14
N MET A 55 -1.57 29.33 11.19
CA MET A 55 -1.78 28.60 12.43
C MET A 55 -2.79 27.45 12.27
N GLU A 56 -3.88 27.69 11.51
CA GLU A 56 -4.86 26.64 11.18
C GLU A 56 -4.24 25.57 10.30
N ALA A 57 -3.38 25.93 9.35
CA ALA A 57 -2.67 24.98 8.51
C ALA A 57 -1.76 24.07 9.33
N VAL A 58 -1.03 24.59 10.32
CA VAL A 58 -0.21 23.78 11.24
C VAL A 58 -1.08 22.87 12.11
N ARG A 59 -2.21 23.37 12.61
CA ARG A 59 -3.15 22.56 13.43
C ARG A 59 -3.86 21.47 12.61
N ALA A 60 -4.00 21.66 11.30
CA ALA A 60 -4.59 20.64 10.42
C ALA A 60 -3.67 19.43 10.19
N VAL A 61 -2.38 19.54 10.55
CA VAL A 61 -1.45 18.41 10.47
C VAL A 61 -1.77 17.40 11.58
N ASN A 62 -2.07 16.17 11.19
CA ASN A 62 -2.30 15.09 12.15
C ASN A 62 -0.96 14.48 12.57
N TYR A 63 -0.43 14.96 13.70
CA TYR A 63 0.87 14.52 14.23
C TYR A 63 0.86 13.06 14.68
N ASP A 64 -0.27 12.54 15.18
CA ASP A 64 -0.38 11.14 15.61
C ASP A 64 -0.16 10.20 14.41
N VAL A 65 -0.73 10.54 13.27
CA VAL A 65 -0.50 9.78 12.03
C VAL A 65 0.95 9.87 11.57
N ILE A 66 1.59 11.05 11.65
CA ILE A 66 2.99 11.22 11.23
C ILE A 66 3.92 10.39 12.12
N VAL A 67 3.75 10.47 13.45
CA VAL A 67 4.57 9.71 14.41
C VAL A 67 4.36 8.20 14.21
N PHE A 68 3.11 7.79 14.05
CA PHE A 68 2.78 6.40 13.77
C PHE A 68 3.46 5.90 12.48
N LEU A 69 3.35 6.65 11.38
CA LEU A 69 3.98 6.29 10.11
C LEU A 69 5.50 6.19 10.24
N PHE A 70 6.12 7.14 10.94
CA PHE A 70 7.55 7.13 11.19
C PHE A 70 7.98 5.86 11.95
N GLY A 71 7.27 5.51 13.04
CA GLY A 71 7.53 4.28 13.78
C GLY A 71 7.36 3.03 12.93
N MET A 72 6.29 2.96 12.15
CA MET A 72 6.03 1.82 11.27
C MET A 72 7.03 1.67 10.13
N PHE A 73 7.57 2.78 9.60
CA PHE A 73 8.65 2.71 8.61
C PHE A 73 9.95 2.19 9.22
N ILE A 74 10.27 2.56 10.46
CA ILE A 74 11.44 2.03 11.18
C ILE A 74 11.29 0.51 11.37
N VAL A 75 10.14 0.06 11.87
CA VAL A 75 9.85 -1.38 12.07
C VAL A 75 9.90 -2.11 10.74
N GLY A 76 9.30 -1.56 9.70
CA GLY A 76 9.28 -2.15 8.37
C GLY A 76 10.67 -2.25 7.74
N GLU A 77 11.52 -1.23 7.92
CA GLU A 77 12.91 -1.25 7.46
C GLU A 77 13.72 -2.30 8.21
N ALA A 78 13.60 -2.37 9.54
CA ALA A 78 14.25 -3.40 10.36
C ALA A 78 13.84 -4.81 9.91
N PHE A 79 12.54 -5.03 9.66
CA PHE A 79 12.01 -6.30 9.19
C PHE A 79 12.51 -6.66 7.78
N GLY A 80 12.60 -5.66 6.88
CA GLY A 80 13.17 -5.82 5.54
C GLY A 80 14.67 -6.12 5.57
N ALA A 81 15.43 -5.37 6.37
CA ALA A 81 16.88 -5.51 6.52
C ALA A 81 17.29 -6.86 7.14
N SER A 82 16.48 -7.38 8.06
CA SER A 82 16.70 -8.70 8.68
C SER A 82 16.66 -9.87 7.67
N GLY A 83 16.03 -9.68 6.52
CA GLY A 83 15.80 -10.72 5.52
C GLY A 83 14.70 -11.72 5.91
N TYR A 84 14.07 -11.55 7.07
CA TYR A 84 13.04 -12.47 7.55
C TYR A 84 11.83 -12.55 6.61
N MET A 85 11.41 -11.41 6.07
CA MET A 85 10.32 -11.33 5.10
C MET A 85 10.63 -12.12 3.82
N ASN A 86 11.88 -12.02 3.32
CA ASN A 86 12.32 -12.75 2.14
C ASN A 86 12.32 -14.26 2.41
N HIS A 87 12.85 -14.67 3.56
CA HIS A 87 12.86 -16.08 3.97
C HIS A 87 11.45 -16.65 4.09
N PHE A 88 10.56 -15.95 4.81
CA PHE A 88 9.17 -16.38 5.00
C PHE A 88 8.41 -16.46 3.67
N SER A 89 8.50 -15.42 2.87
CA SER A 89 7.80 -15.35 1.59
C SER A 89 8.32 -16.39 0.61
N PHE A 90 9.63 -16.59 0.55
CA PHE A 90 10.22 -17.60 -0.31
C PHE A 90 9.80 -19.02 0.09
N ARG A 91 9.83 -19.35 1.38
CA ARG A 91 9.36 -20.63 1.91
C ARG A 91 7.87 -20.87 1.60
N PHE A 92 7.07 -19.82 1.53
CA PHE A 92 5.65 -19.91 1.20
C PHE A 92 5.45 -20.12 -0.30
N PHE A 93 6.17 -19.37 -1.13
CA PHE A 93 6.06 -19.46 -2.58
C PHE A 93 6.68 -20.73 -3.17
N SER A 94 7.72 -21.29 -2.52
CA SER A 94 8.36 -22.53 -2.96
C SER A 94 7.43 -23.74 -2.97
N LYS A 95 6.30 -23.67 -2.29
CA LYS A 95 5.26 -24.71 -2.32
C LYS A 95 4.40 -24.69 -3.60
N ALA A 96 4.48 -23.64 -4.41
CA ALA A 96 3.71 -23.53 -5.64
C ALA A 96 4.27 -24.49 -6.71
N LYS A 97 3.43 -25.37 -7.23
CA LYS A 97 3.76 -26.27 -8.32
C LYS A 97 3.35 -25.75 -9.69
N THR A 98 2.41 -24.83 -9.71
CA THR A 98 1.87 -24.23 -10.95
C THR A 98 1.87 -22.71 -10.85
N TYR A 99 1.83 -22.05 -12.02
CA TYR A 99 1.71 -20.60 -12.09
C TYR A 99 0.47 -20.07 -11.36
N ASP A 100 -0.67 -20.75 -11.48
CA ASP A 100 -1.92 -20.38 -10.80
C ASP A 100 -1.79 -20.46 -9.28
N GLN A 101 -1.12 -21.49 -8.75
CA GLN A 101 -0.85 -21.63 -7.34
C GLN A 101 0.11 -20.54 -6.84
N LEU A 102 1.12 -20.17 -7.64
CA LEU A 102 2.03 -19.10 -7.31
C LEU A 102 1.29 -17.76 -7.17
N LEU A 103 0.43 -17.43 -8.13
CA LEU A 103 -0.42 -16.22 -8.06
C LEU A 103 -1.31 -16.23 -6.82
N LEU A 104 -1.95 -17.36 -6.54
CA LEU A 104 -2.81 -17.50 -5.36
C LEU A 104 -2.01 -17.31 -4.08
N TYR A 105 -0.83 -17.91 -3.95
CA TYR A 105 0.01 -17.75 -2.79
C TYR A 105 0.49 -16.30 -2.63
N ILE A 106 0.92 -15.63 -3.70
CA ILE A 106 1.30 -14.21 -3.64
C ILE A 106 0.12 -13.37 -3.17
N ILE A 107 -1.07 -13.52 -3.78
CA ILE A 107 -2.22 -12.67 -3.45
C ILE A 107 -2.67 -12.88 -2.01
N PHE A 108 -2.85 -14.11 -1.58
CA PHE A 108 -3.36 -14.36 -0.24
C PHE A 108 -2.32 -14.13 0.84
N SER A 109 -1.05 -14.52 0.65
CA SER A 109 -0.02 -14.25 1.66
C SER A 109 0.23 -12.75 1.84
N MET A 110 0.42 -12.01 0.74
CA MET A 110 0.67 -10.58 0.81
C MET A 110 -0.57 -9.81 1.29
N GLY A 111 -1.77 -10.22 0.84
CA GLY A 111 -3.01 -9.62 1.28
C GLY A 111 -3.32 -9.85 2.76
N LEU A 112 -3.04 -11.05 3.30
CA LEU A 112 -3.27 -11.35 4.71
C LEU A 112 -2.18 -10.79 5.64
N LEU A 113 -0.97 -10.55 5.13
CA LEU A 113 0.10 -9.90 5.90
C LEU A 113 -0.02 -8.38 5.92
N SER A 114 -0.60 -7.80 4.87
CA SER A 114 -0.70 -6.34 4.72
C SER A 114 -1.41 -5.59 5.86
N PRO A 115 -2.40 -6.16 6.56
CA PRO A 115 -3.03 -5.50 7.71
C PRO A 115 -2.12 -5.27 8.92
N PHE A 116 -1.04 -6.04 9.01
CA PHE A 116 -0.07 -5.97 10.11
C PHE A 116 1.10 -5.04 9.80
N PHE A 117 1.33 -4.78 8.52
CA PHE A 117 2.38 -3.88 8.04
C PHE A 117 1.73 -2.80 7.16
N ILE A 118 2.30 -1.61 7.15
CA ILE A 118 1.85 -0.59 6.20
C ILE A 118 2.07 -1.11 4.78
N ASN A 119 1.06 -0.94 3.92
CA ASN A 119 1.09 -1.41 2.53
C ASN A 119 2.35 -0.97 1.77
N ASP A 120 2.84 0.25 2.00
CA ASP A 120 4.03 0.80 1.34
C ASP A 120 5.29 0.00 1.70
N THR A 121 5.46 -0.35 2.97
CA THR A 121 6.57 -1.19 3.45
C THR A 121 6.53 -2.57 2.79
N MET A 122 5.36 -3.19 2.73
CA MET A 122 5.18 -4.49 2.07
C MET A 122 5.59 -4.44 0.60
N VAL A 123 5.20 -3.39 -0.12
CA VAL A 123 5.56 -3.21 -1.53
C VAL A 123 7.06 -3.03 -1.71
N ILE A 124 7.71 -2.20 -0.89
CA ILE A 124 9.15 -1.94 -0.97
C ILE A 124 9.95 -3.23 -0.77
N VAL A 125 9.61 -4.02 0.25
CA VAL A 125 10.33 -5.25 0.59
C VAL A 125 10.03 -6.38 -0.40
N ALA A 126 8.78 -6.57 -0.81
CA ALA A 126 8.38 -7.68 -1.66
C ALA A 126 8.73 -7.47 -3.16
N THR A 127 8.87 -6.22 -3.62
CA THR A 127 9.16 -5.94 -5.03
C THR A 127 10.46 -6.60 -5.53
N PRO A 128 11.64 -6.38 -4.92
CA PRO A 128 12.88 -7.00 -5.39
C PRO A 128 12.80 -8.52 -5.33
N MET A 129 12.18 -9.08 -4.30
CA MET A 129 11.99 -10.51 -4.14
C MET A 129 11.17 -11.11 -5.30
N LEU A 130 10.04 -10.51 -5.66
CA LEU A 130 9.19 -11.00 -6.76
C LEU A 130 9.85 -10.84 -8.13
N ILE A 131 10.71 -9.84 -8.31
CA ILE A 131 11.52 -9.69 -9.53
C ILE A 131 12.52 -10.84 -9.64
N ILE A 132 13.24 -11.14 -8.57
CA ILE A 132 14.20 -12.25 -8.52
C ILE A 132 13.49 -13.58 -8.75
N LEU A 133 12.35 -13.80 -8.08
CA LEU A 133 11.54 -15.02 -8.24
C LEU A 133 11.07 -15.18 -9.68
N GLY A 134 10.55 -14.12 -10.30
CA GLY A 134 10.12 -14.14 -11.69
C GLY A 134 11.27 -14.54 -12.63
N ARG A 135 12.47 -13.95 -12.44
CA ARG A 135 13.65 -14.28 -13.24
C ARG A 135 14.09 -15.73 -13.05
N LYS A 136 14.14 -16.24 -11.81
CA LYS A 136 14.52 -17.64 -11.52
C LYS A 136 13.56 -18.67 -12.13
N LEU A 137 12.27 -18.30 -12.28
CA LEU A 137 11.25 -19.17 -12.83
C LEU A 137 11.01 -18.95 -14.33
N ASP A 138 11.81 -18.12 -14.97
CA ASP A 138 11.61 -17.69 -16.38
C ASP A 138 10.19 -17.14 -16.63
N LEU A 139 9.67 -16.41 -15.65
CA LEU A 139 8.38 -15.76 -15.69
C LEU A 139 8.54 -14.23 -15.82
N SER A 140 7.62 -13.61 -16.56
CA SER A 140 7.53 -12.15 -16.52
C SER A 140 7.22 -11.67 -15.08
N PRO A 141 8.00 -10.77 -14.48
CA PRO A 141 7.71 -10.26 -13.15
C PRO A 141 6.46 -9.37 -13.10
N LYS A 142 6.01 -8.83 -14.23
CA LYS A 142 4.89 -7.89 -14.30
C LYS A 142 3.60 -8.42 -13.66
N PRO A 143 3.08 -9.62 -13.98
CA PRO A 143 1.87 -10.13 -13.32
C PRO A 143 2.06 -10.42 -11.85
N LEU A 144 3.26 -10.85 -11.41
CA LEU A 144 3.56 -11.09 -10.00
C LEU A 144 3.53 -9.78 -9.20
N LEU A 145 4.12 -8.71 -9.75
CA LEU A 145 4.12 -7.38 -9.15
C LEU A 145 2.72 -6.76 -9.11
N LEU A 146 1.92 -6.95 -10.17
CA LEU A 146 0.53 -6.50 -10.18
C LEU A 146 -0.30 -7.26 -9.14
N ALA A 147 -0.15 -8.59 -9.07
CA ALA A 147 -0.81 -9.43 -8.08
C ALA A 147 -0.48 -8.95 -6.65
N MET A 148 0.79 -8.70 -6.35
CA MET A 148 1.23 -8.15 -5.07
C MET A 148 0.62 -6.77 -4.80
N ALA A 149 0.71 -5.83 -5.74
CA ALA A 149 0.24 -4.46 -5.54
C ALA A 149 -1.26 -4.41 -5.23
N PHE A 150 -2.07 -5.16 -5.98
CA PHE A 150 -3.50 -5.28 -5.70
C PHE A 150 -3.78 -6.01 -4.39
N ALA A 151 -3.05 -7.09 -4.09
CA ALA A 151 -3.23 -7.86 -2.87
C ALA A 151 -2.93 -7.05 -1.61
N VAL A 152 -1.80 -6.33 -1.60
CA VAL A 152 -1.37 -5.50 -0.47
C VAL A 152 -2.36 -4.35 -0.24
N THR A 153 -2.76 -3.66 -1.31
CA THR A 153 -3.73 -2.56 -1.21
C THR A 153 -5.10 -3.04 -0.73
N THR A 154 -5.59 -4.16 -1.27
CA THR A 154 -6.87 -4.74 -0.87
C THR A 154 -6.80 -5.29 0.54
N GLY A 155 -5.72 -6.02 0.87
CA GLY A 155 -5.54 -6.65 2.16
C GLY A 155 -5.41 -5.66 3.31
N SER A 156 -4.81 -4.50 3.08
CA SER A 156 -4.65 -3.48 4.13
C SER A 156 -5.97 -2.91 4.67
N VAL A 157 -7.08 -3.11 3.94
CA VAL A 157 -8.36 -2.44 4.23
C VAL A 157 -8.98 -2.89 5.54
N PHE A 158 -8.86 -4.15 5.94
CA PHE A 158 -9.52 -4.65 7.15
C PHE A 158 -8.76 -4.40 8.47
N SER A 159 -7.74 -3.55 8.42
CA SER A 159 -7.02 -3.11 9.63
C SER A 159 -6.94 -1.58 9.69
N PRO A 160 -7.14 -0.97 10.86
CA PRO A 160 -6.99 0.47 11.02
C PRO A 160 -5.55 0.95 10.82
N ILE A 161 -4.55 0.06 10.97
CA ILE A 161 -3.13 0.37 10.79
C ILE A 161 -2.57 -0.09 9.44
N GLY A 162 -3.35 -0.77 8.61
CA GLY A 162 -2.90 -1.30 7.33
C GLY A 162 -2.52 -0.23 6.31
N ASN A 163 -3.05 0.97 6.44
CA ASN A 163 -2.69 2.14 5.63
C ASN A 163 -3.02 3.46 6.35
N PRO A 164 -2.39 4.59 5.96
CA PRO A 164 -2.61 5.89 6.61
C PRO A 164 -4.05 6.39 6.57
N GLN A 165 -4.78 6.06 5.51
CA GLN A 165 -6.18 6.49 5.33
C GLN A 165 -7.09 5.81 6.36
N ASN A 166 -6.91 4.51 6.58
CA ASN A 166 -7.65 3.78 7.59
C ASN A 166 -7.36 4.30 9.00
N LEU A 167 -6.11 4.65 9.28
CA LEU A 167 -5.72 5.23 10.55
C LEU A 167 -6.42 6.58 10.79
N LEU A 168 -6.44 7.45 9.78
CA LEU A 168 -7.18 8.72 9.87
C LEU A 168 -8.66 8.51 10.15
N VAL A 169 -9.30 7.54 9.47
CA VAL A 169 -10.70 7.19 9.70
C VAL A 169 -10.89 6.63 11.11
N ALA A 170 -10.00 5.77 11.58
CA ALA A 170 -10.06 5.19 12.92
C ALA A 170 -9.94 6.23 14.04
N LEU A 171 -9.05 7.22 13.87
CA LEU A 171 -8.80 8.27 14.87
C LEU A 171 -9.88 9.36 14.86
N ASN A 172 -10.40 9.74 13.69
CA ASN A 172 -11.28 10.90 13.55
C ASN A 172 -12.75 10.54 13.26
N GLY A 173 -13.03 9.26 12.93
CA GLY A 173 -14.37 8.80 12.54
C GLY A 173 -15.30 8.45 13.69
N GLY A 174 -14.92 8.66 14.95
CA GLY A 174 -15.74 8.30 16.11
C GLY A 174 -15.99 6.80 16.27
N ILE A 175 -15.17 5.96 15.66
CA ILE A 175 -15.33 4.50 15.64
C ILE A 175 -14.90 3.92 16.97
N GLN A 176 -15.83 3.29 17.68
CA GLN A 176 -15.51 2.55 18.88
C GLN A 176 -14.80 1.24 18.53
N ASN A 177 -13.71 0.93 19.27
CA ASN A 177 -12.93 -0.29 19.05
C ASN A 177 -12.53 -0.52 17.58
N PRO A 178 -11.74 0.40 16.96
CA PRO A 178 -11.48 0.39 15.51
C PRO A 178 -10.99 -0.97 14.99
N PHE A 179 -10.09 -1.65 15.71
CA PHE A 179 -9.58 -2.97 15.29
C PHE A 179 -10.70 -4.00 15.15
N VAL A 180 -11.57 -4.10 16.16
CA VAL A 180 -12.69 -5.05 16.13
C VAL A 180 -13.69 -4.70 15.04
N THR A 181 -14.00 -3.40 14.90
CA THR A 181 -14.95 -2.90 13.90
C THR A 181 -14.45 -3.14 12.48
N PHE A 182 -13.20 -2.77 12.18
CA PHE A 182 -12.61 -3.01 10.86
C PHE A 182 -12.56 -4.51 10.55
N PHE A 183 -12.07 -5.32 11.48
CA PHE A 183 -11.99 -6.77 11.29
C PHE A 183 -13.39 -7.37 11.04
N ARG A 184 -14.37 -7.03 11.85
CA ARG A 184 -15.73 -7.58 11.74
C ARG A 184 -16.42 -7.26 10.42
N TYR A 185 -16.32 -6.02 9.97
CA TYR A 185 -17.06 -5.57 8.79
C TYR A 185 -16.29 -5.67 7.48
N LEU A 186 -14.95 -5.60 7.51
CA LEU A 186 -14.14 -5.53 6.31
C LEU A 186 -13.42 -6.83 5.95
N THR A 187 -13.34 -7.83 6.85
CA THR A 187 -12.66 -9.10 6.53
C THR A 187 -13.32 -9.84 5.37
N ILE A 188 -14.64 -10.04 5.42
CA ILE A 188 -15.36 -10.76 4.35
C ILE A 188 -15.24 -10.03 3.01
N PRO A 189 -15.56 -8.72 2.90
CA PRO A 189 -15.35 -7.97 1.67
C PRO A 189 -13.91 -8.04 1.16
N THR A 190 -12.91 -7.97 2.06
CA THR A 190 -11.50 -8.07 1.68
C THR A 190 -11.16 -9.43 1.09
N LEU A 191 -11.59 -10.53 1.71
CA LEU A 191 -11.36 -11.88 1.19
C LEU A 191 -12.01 -12.09 -0.19
N LEU A 192 -13.24 -11.59 -0.37
CA LEU A 192 -13.92 -11.64 -1.67
C LEU A 192 -13.17 -10.84 -2.73
N ASN A 193 -12.67 -9.64 -2.38
CA ASN A 193 -11.89 -8.82 -3.29
C ASN A 193 -10.53 -9.45 -3.61
N LEU A 194 -9.83 -10.06 -2.65
CA LEU A 194 -8.59 -10.81 -2.92
C LEU A 194 -8.85 -11.97 -3.89
N PHE A 195 -9.95 -12.68 -3.75
CA PHE A 195 -10.35 -13.72 -4.68
C PHE A 195 -10.66 -13.14 -6.07
N ALA A 196 -11.37 -12.02 -6.13
CA ALA A 196 -11.63 -11.31 -7.38
C ALA A 196 -10.33 -10.86 -8.08
N VAL A 197 -9.35 -10.33 -7.32
CA VAL A 197 -8.01 -10.00 -7.82
C VAL A 197 -7.33 -11.23 -8.42
N TYR A 198 -7.40 -12.38 -7.74
CA TYR A 198 -6.85 -13.63 -8.26
C TYR A 198 -7.48 -14.02 -9.60
N VAL A 199 -8.81 -14.01 -9.67
CA VAL A 199 -9.54 -14.36 -10.91
C VAL A 199 -9.18 -13.39 -12.03
N PHE A 200 -9.13 -12.09 -11.75
CA PHE A 200 -8.82 -11.06 -12.73
C PHE A 200 -7.39 -11.17 -13.27
N ILE A 201 -6.39 -11.30 -12.40
CA ILE A 201 -4.98 -11.46 -12.83
C ILE A 201 -4.79 -12.74 -13.60
N LYS A 202 -5.41 -13.85 -13.16
CA LYS A 202 -5.39 -15.13 -13.87
C LYS A 202 -6.03 -15.03 -15.24
N ALA A 203 -7.15 -14.32 -15.39
CA ALA A 203 -7.83 -14.14 -16.67
C ALA A 203 -6.98 -13.37 -17.69
N ILE A 204 -6.30 -12.29 -17.24
CA ILE A 204 -5.46 -11.44 -18.11
C ILE A 204 -4.14 -12.12 -18.46
N TYR A 205 -3.49 -12.74 -17.48
CA TYR A 205 -2.13 -13.29 -17.60
C TYR A 205 -2.10 -14.82 -17.58
N ARG A 206 -3.10 -15.46 -18.20
CA ARG A 206 -3.24 -16.91 -18.24
C ARG A 206 -2.02 -17.58 -18.88
N LYS A 207 -1.30 -18.40 -18.12
CA LYS A 207 -0.27 -19.29 -18.62
C LYS A 207 -0.73 -20.74 -18.40
N LYS A 208 -1.08 -21.46 -19.48
CA LYS A 208 -1.45 -22.88 -19.41
C LYS A 208 -0.21 -23.76 -19.29
N GLY A 209 -0.23 -24.75 -18.40
CA GLY A 209 0.72 -25.86 -18.40
C GLY A 209 2.14 -25.55 -17.91
N VAL A 210 2.37 -24.40 -17.26
CA VAL A 210 3.68 -24.10 -16.68
C VAL A 210 3.81 -24.79 -15.34
N ASN A 211 4.54 -25.91 -15.31
CA ASN A 211 4.99 -26.55 -14.08
C ASN A 211 6.23 -25.82 -13.57
N LEU A 212 6.15 -25.31 -12.35
CA LEU A 212 7.24 -24.60 -11.71
C LEU A 212 8.16 -25.63 -11.02
N ARG A 213 9.43 -25.68 -11.42
CA ARG A 213 10.46 -26.35 -10.65
C ARG A 213 11.11 -25.33 -9.74
N MET A 214 10.69 -25.31 -8.51
CA MET A 214 11.36 -24.55 -7.46
C MET A 214 12.48 -25.42 -6.89
N GLU A 215 13.68 -25.30 -7.42
CA GLU A 215 14.86 -25.76 -6.70
C GLU A 215 14.94 -24.94 -5.40
N SER A 216 15.18 -25.64 -4.28
CA SER A 216 15.21 -25.07 -2.95
C SER A 216 16.32 -24.00 -2.84
N VAL A 217 16.01 -22.79 -3.18
CA VAL A 217 16.87 -21.65 -2.90
C VAL A 217 16.53 -21.20 -1.49
N SER A 218 17.18 -21.78 -0.50
CA SER A 218 17.14 -21.26 0.85
C SER A 218 17.89 -19.91 0.86
N GLU A 219 17.18 -18.81 0.86
CA GLU A 219 17.78 -17.56 1.29
C GLU A 219 17.87 -17.62 2.82
N GLU A 220 19.09 -17.63 3.34
CA GLU A 220 19.36 -17.55 4.77
C GLU A 220 18.91 -16.19 5.32
N ILE A 221 18.44 -16.19 6.56
CA ILE A 221 18.16 -14.96 7.30
C ILE A 221 19.49 -14.20 7.42
N LYS A 222 19.57 -13.01 6.85
CA LYS A 222 20.81 -12.22 6.81
C LYS A 222 21.27 -11.79 8.20
N ASP A 223 20.34 -11.49 9.08
CA ASP A 223 20.61 -11.10 10.46
C ASP A 223 19.55 -11.70 11.40
N ALA A 224 19.91 -12.80 12.06
CA ALA A 224 19.04 -13.50 13.00
C ALA A 224 18.77 -12.70 14.28
N HIS A 225 19.66 -11.78 14.66
CA HIS A 225 19.48 -10.93 15.84
C HIS A 225 18.44 -9.82 15.54
N LEU A 226 18.56 -9.16 14.40
CA LEU A 226 17.61 -8.16 13.95
C LEU A 226 16.23 -8.77 13.70
N ALA A 227 16.17 -10.00 13.17
CA ALA A 227 14.93 -10.73 12.94
C ALA A 227 14.17 -11.10 14.22
N LYS A 228 14.87 -11.22 15.37
CA LYS A 228 14.23 -11.46 16.67
C LYS A 228 13.71 -10.20 17.33
N LEU A 229 14.22 -9.02 16.93
CA LEU A 229 13.84 -7.72 17.48
C LEU A 229 12.74 -7.03 16.66
N SER A 230 12.57 -7.40 15.39
CA SER A 230 11.54 -6.91 14.48
C SER A 230 10.23 -7.70 14.58
#